data_f41f4cc82e13ac064c571f18fefaffad
#
_entry.id   f41f4cc82e13ac064c571f18fefaffad
#
_cell.length_a   1.000
_cell.length_b   1.000
_cell.length_c   1.000
_cell.angle_alpha   90.00
_cell.angle_beta   90.00
_cell.angle_gamma   90.00
#
_symmetry.space_group_name_H-M   'P 1'
#
loop_
_entity.id
_entity.type
_entity.pdbx_description
1 polymer ?
#
loop_
_entity_poly.entity_id
_entity_poly.type
_entity_poly.pdbx_seq_one_letter_code
_entity_poly.pdbx_strand_id
1 'polypeptide(L)'
;MDPESIGRTIARQRKKANLTQQELADRTRIHGGYGYSRSHIAQVERGYKLATPAFVSSVAAALGLQAADLYGQPYHDTLTDDGIMTVVGALRDALAYVDVPPSITSPRPLSLLEEELSVVHGLLQQARHTRLGALLPALIEEATVHALQTGGERAWRVLHRAQVAAVRLTRKLGFEDLSDLSAERARAAAAAAQDPHLGIMVTWRRTLVMMGRAQWRPALEALEHAARQVDLDRSDSSEVLGAIYLRCAVLAARSGDRAAADDYLAQAEEMDERAERLQHSRDYHATTFTSGNIAVHRAAVAVEARDYDAALRRDARVTDQRIAATLIPERHAHHHIDMARALAELGKPREALERLEKAQRIAPQLTLYHPQARLVTQHLVDTQRTLSSSLRRMASRMRII
;
A
#
# COMPACT_ATOMS: atom_id res chain seq x y z
N MET A 1 -10.78 14.88 21.62
CA MET A 1 -9.64 15.71 21.13
C MET A 1 -9.88 15.91 19.64
N ASP A 2 -9.98 17.16 19.16
CA ASP A 2 -10.14 17.39 17.73
C ASP A 2 -9.00 16.74 16.96
N PRO A 3 -9.28 16.01 15.87
CA PRO A 3 -8.24 15.36 15.09
C PRO A 3 -7.28 16.41 14.53
N GLU A 4 -6.03 16.32 14.94
CA GLU A 4 -5.00 17.28 14.53
C GLU A 4 -4.69 17.08 13.04
N SER A 5 -4.71 18.14 12.22
CA SER A 5 -4.32 18.02 10.81
C SER A 5 -2.84 17.61 10.69
N ILE A 6 -2.49 16.84 9.64
CA ILE A 6 -1.11 16.37 9.41
C ILE A 6 -0.09 17.54 9.41
N GLY A 7 -0.48 18.71 8.89
CA GLY A 7 0.40 19.89 8.90
C GLY A 7 0.72 20.34 10.32
N ARG A 8 -0.28 20.35 11.22
CA ARG A 8 -0.06 20.67 12.64
C ARG A 8 0.76 19.58 13.34
N THR A 9 0.50 18.31 13.06
CA THR A 9 1.31 17.21 13.58
C THR A 9 2.76 17.36 13.18
N ILE A 10 3.05 17.64 11.91
CA ILE A 10 4.42 17.89 11.41
C ILE A 10 5.05 19.08 12.13
N ALA A 11 4.34 20.20 12.24
CA ALA A 11 4.85 21.40 12.94
C ALA A 11 5.15 21.12 14.42
N ARG A 12 4.30 20.36 15.10
CA ARG A 12 4.49 19.95 16.50
C ARG A 12 5.71 19.04 16.65
N GLN A 13 5.85 18.00 15.82
CA GLN A 13 7.00 17.09 15.88
C GLN A 13 8.31 17.78 15.52
N ARG A 14 8.31 18.68 14.53
CA ARG A 14 9.48 19.51 14.21
C ARG A 14 9.91 20.38 15.40
N LYS A 15 8.96 21.06 16.05
CA LYS A 15 9.23 21.88 17.24
C LYS A 15 9.74 21.03 18.40
N LYS A 16 9.18 19.82 18.61
CA LYS A 16 9.64 18.87 19.63
C LYS A 16 11.08 18.43 19.39
N ALA A 17 11.48 18.32 18.11
CA ALA A 17 12.87 18.04 17.72
C ALA A 17 13.77 19.29 17.74
N ASN A 18 13.28 20.45 18.18
CA ASN A 18 13.99 21.74 18.21
C ASN A 18 14.51 22.18 16.82
N LEU A 19 13.78 21.88 15.74
CA LEU A 19 14.17 22.22 14.39
C LEU A 19 13.40 23.45 13.88
N THR A 20 14.10 24.32 13.15
CA THR A 20 13.50 25.32 12.28
C THR A 20 12.94 24.65 11.01
N GLN A 21 12.06 25.36 10.30
CA GLN A 21 11.57 24.87 8.99
C GLN A 21 12.71 24.72 7.96
N GLN A 22 13.77 25.53 8.05
CA GLN A 22 14.92 25.43 7.18
C GLN A 22 15.74 24.16 7.48
N GLU A 23 16.05 23.90 8.74
CA GLU A 23 16.78 22.71 9.15
C GLU A 23 16.02 21.41 8.80
N LEU A 24 14.69 21.41 8.96
CA LEU A 24 13.88 20.27 8.49
C LEU A 24 13.96 20.13 6.97
N ALA A 25 13.90 21.22 6.21
CA ALA A 25 14.07 21.23 4.75
C ALA A 25 15.41 20.62 4.33
N ASP A 26 16.50 21.03 4.98
CA ASP A 26 17.85 20.54 4.70
C ASP A 26 17.98 19.04 5.02
N ARG A 27 17.40 18.58 6.14
CA ARG A 27 17.39 17.15 6.49
C ARG A 27 16.61 16.30 5.49
N THR A 28 15.52 16.80 4.89
CA THR A 28 14.76 16.02 3.87
C THR A 28 15.58 15.76 2.60
N ARG A 29 16.62 16.55 2.31
CA ARG A 29 17.52 16.35 1.16
C ARG A 29 18.48 15.18 1.34
N ILE A 30 18.84 14.85 2.58
CA ILE A 30 19.80 13.80 2.91
C ILE A 30 19.25 12.41 2.58
N HIS A 31 17.93 12.22 2.65
CA HIS A 31 17.26 10.95 2.49
C HIS A 31 16.87 10.59 1.04
N GLY A 32 17.47 11.28 0.03
CA GLY A 32 17.50 10.79 -1.35
C GLY A 32 16.25 11.05 -2.19
N GLY A 33 15.44 12.06 -1.83
CA GLY A 33 14.34 12.55 -2.65
C GLY A 33 14.63 13.91 -3.26
N TYR A 34 13.62 14.56 -3.89
CA TYR A 34 13.71 15.91 -4.46
C TYR A 34 14.19 16.99 -3.48
N GLY A 35 14.26 16.67 -2.19
CA GLY A 35 14.37 17.69 -1.16
C GLY A 35 13.16 18.64 -1.15
N TYR A 36 12.83 19.16 -0.01
CA TYR A 36 11.73 20.10 0.10
C TYR A 36 12.26 21.46 0.54
N SER A 37 11.75 22.54 -0.06
CA SER A 37 12.12 23.89 0.36
C SER A 37 11.46 24.25 1.69
N ARG A 38 12.05 25.21 2.42
CA ARG A 38 11.43 25.81 3.60
C ARG A 38 10.00 26.30 3.31
N SER A 39 9.80 26.92 2.14
CA SER A 39 8.48 27.43 1.74
C SER A 39 7.46 26.29 1.58
N HIS A 40 7.86 25.15 1.02
CA HIS A 40 6.99 23.99 0.89
C HIS A 40 6.57 23.45 2.26
N ILE A 41 7.52 23.28 3.20
CA ILE A 41 7.23 22.86 4.58
C ILE A 41 6.26 23.82 5.25
N ALA A 42 6.50 25.13 5.14
CA ALA A 42 5.63 26.16 5.71
C ALA A 42 4.20 26.11 5.14
N GLN A 43 4.05 25.82 3.84
CA GLN A 43 2.75 25.72 3.19
C GLN A 43 1.98 24.47 3.64
N VAL A 44 2.66 23.33 3.82
CA VAL A 44 2.05 22.10 4.34
C VAL A 44 1.67 22.27 5.82
N GLU A 45 2.57 22.82 6.66
CA GLU A 45 2.28 23.07 8.07
C GLU A 45 1.06 23.97 8.28
N ARG A 46 0.81 24.92 7.36
CA ARG A 46 -0.35 25.82 7.36
C ARG A 46 -1.60 25.27 6.68
N GLY A 47 -1.51 24.08 6.07
CA GLY A 47 -2.60 23.46 5.33
C GLY A 47 -2.86 24.01 3.93
N TYR A 48 -1.98 24.89 3.41
CA TYR A 48 -2.10 25.43 2.05
C TYR A 48 -1.72 24.45 0.95
N LYS A 49 -0.97 23.39 1.29
CA LYS A 49 -0.61 22.30 0.39
C LYS A 49 -0.88 20.95 1.04
N LEU A 50 -1.26 20.00 0.20
CA LEU A 50 -1.41 18.61 0.64
C LEU A 50 -0.03 17.98 0.93
N ALA A 51 0.01 17.18 1.99
CA ALA A 51 1.17 16.37 2.33
C ALA A 51 1.19 15.11 1.44
N THR A 52 1.98 15.11 0.36
CA THR A 52 2.11 13.94 -0.52
C THR A 52 2.77 12.77 0.21
N PRO A 53 2.56 11.51 -0.20
CA PRO A 53 3.22 10.35 0.44
C PRO A 53 4.74 10.49 0.48
N ALA A 54 5.36 10.95 -0.61
CA ALA A 54 6.80 11.17 -0.67
C ALA A 54 7.26 12.26 0.32
N PHE A 55 6.48 13.34 0.47
CA PHE A 55 6.75 14.39 1.45
C PHE A 55 6.67 13.85 2.88
N VAL A 56 5.59 13.14 3.21
CA VAL A 56 5.41 12.57 4.56
C VAL A 56 6.52 11.60 4.91
N SER A 57 6.89 10.68 4.00
CA SER A 57 8.00 9.75 4.21
C SER A 57 9.33 10.47 4.43
N SER A 58 9.63 11.52 3.64
CA SER A 58 10.87 12.31 3.77
C SER A 58 10.93 13.08 5.09
N VAL A 59 9.79 13.68 5.51
CA VAL A 59 9.70 14.41 6.79
C VAL A 59 9.77 13.43 7.97
N ALA A 60 9.10 12.30 7.90
CA ALA A 60 9.17 11.26 8.93
C ALA A 60 10.63 10.77 9.12
N ALA A 61 11.30 10.43 8.03
CA ALA A 61 12.71 10.02 8.06
C ALA A 61 13.62 11.12 8.65
N ALA A 62 13.41 12.40 8.25
CA ALA A 62 14.17 13.54 8.78
C ALA A 62 13.95 13.80 10.29
N LEU A 63 12.81 13.36 10.82
CA LEU A 63 12.43 13.47 12.24
C LEU A 63 12.70 12.20 13.04
N GLY A 64 13.16 11.11 12.42
CA GLY A 64 13.33 9.80 13.06
C GLY A 64 12.02 9.13 13.45
N LEU A 65 10.94 9.39 12.71
CA LEU A 65 9.60 8.87 12.91
C LEU A 65 9.19 7.91 11.78
N GLN A 66 8.10 7.18 12.00
CA GLN A 66 7.42 6.45 10.94
C GLN A 66 6.42 7.36 10.23
N ALA A 67 6.14 7.08 8.94
CA ALA A 67 5.11 7.84 8.22
C ALA A 67 3.72 7.70 8.86
N ALA A 68 3.41 6.54 9.43
CA ALA A 68 2.19 6.26 10.18
C ALA A 68 1.99 7.22 11.37
N ASP A 69 3.06 7.56 12.09
CA ASP A 69 3.01 8.50 13.22
C ASP A 69 2.52 9.89 12.78
N LEU A 70 2.97 10.35 11.60
CA LEU A 70 2.55 11.62 11.04
C LEU A 70 1.12 11.60 10.51
N TYR A 71 0.66 10.44 10.00
CA TYR A 71 -0.72 10.23 9.60
C TYR A 71 -1.68 10.02 10.78
N GLY A 72 -1.16 9.79 11.98
CA GLY A 72 -1.96 9.42 13.15
C GLY A 72 -2.53 8.01 13.06
N GLN A 73 -1.87 7.11 12.33
CA GLN A 73 -2.24 5.70 12.25
C GLN A 73 -1.63 4.90 13.42
N PRO A 74 -2.25 3.78 13.83
CA PRO A 74 -3.57 3.30 13.39
C PRO A 74 -4.72 4.19 13.90
N TYR A 75 -5.81 4.30 13.12
CA TYR A 75 -6.98 5.09 13.50
C TYR A 75 -7.85 4.34 14.50
N HIS A 76 -7.39 4.24 15.75
CA HIS A 76 -7.94 3.37 16.80
C HIS A 76 -9.45 3.48 16.96
N ASP A 77 -10.00 4.69 17.06
CA ASP A 77 -11.42 4.89 17.27
C ASP A 77 -12.26 4.34 16.10
N THR A 78 -11.83 4.62 14.87
CA THR A 78 -12.51 4.12 13.66
C THR A 78 -12.39 2.60 13.54
N LEU A 79 -11.23 2.03 13.90
CA LEU A 79 -10.99 0.58 13.88
C LEU A 79 -11.79 -0.14 14.96
N THR A 80 -12.00 0.50 16.12
CA THR A 80 -12.83 -0.02 17.20
C THR A 80 -14.30 -0.08 16.79
N ASP A 81 -14.81 0.98 16.16
CA ASP A 81 -16.19 1.03 15.65
C ASP A 81 -16.47 -0.10 14.63
N ASP A 82 -15.49 -0.46 13.81
CA ASP A 82 -15.62 -1.54 12.82
C ASP A 82 -15.28 -2.94 13.40
N GLY A 83 -14.98 -3.07 14.69
CA GLY A 83 -14.65 -4.33 15.35
C GLY A 83 -13.28 -4.93 14.96
N ILE A 84 -12.44 -4.16 14.27
CA ILE A 84 -11.14 -4.65 13.74
C ILE A 84 -10.10 -4.82 14.84
N MET A 85 -10.18 -4.08 15.95
CA MET A 85 -9.19 -4.16 17.03
C MET A 85 -9.09 -5.55 17.64
N THR A 86 -10.20 -6.25 17.81
CA THR A 86 -10.22 -7.64 18.32
C THR A 86 -9.47 -8.59 17.36
N VAL A 87 -9.68 -8.40 16.06
CA VAL A 87 -9.01 -9.19 15.01
C VAL A 87 -7.49 -8.97 15.02
N VAL A 88 -7.05 -7.72 15.24
CA VAL A 88 -5.61 -7.40 15.31
C VAL A 88 -4.95 -8.13 16.48
N GLY A 89 -5.62 -8.24 17.63
CA GLY A 89 -5.15 -9.01 18.77
C GLY A 89 -4.94 -10.48 18.42
N ALA A 90 -5.98 -11.14 17.90
CA ALA A 90 -5.91 -12.55 17.49
C ALA A 90 -4.84 -12.80 16.40
N LEU A 91 -4.65 -11.87 15.47
CA LEU A 91 -3.60 -11.98 14.46
C LEU A 91 -2.20 -11.86 15.06
N ARG A 92 -2.02 -11.02 16.07
CA ARG A 92 -0.75 -10.89 16.82
C ARG A 92 -0.40 -12.20 17.52
N ASP A 93 -1.40 -12.84 18.15
CA ASP A 93 -1.22 -14.13 18.81
C ASP A 93 -0.86 -15.24 17.82
N ALA A 94 -1.56 -15.34 16.69
CA ALA A 94 -1.27 -16.32 15.65
C ALA A 94 0.15 -16.17 15.05
N LEU A 95 0.65 -14.95 14.93
CA LEU A 95 2.00 -14.67 14.42
C LEU A 95 3.10 -14.90 15.48
N ALA A 96 2.76 -15.10 16.74
CA ALA A 96 3.72 -15.41 17.78
C ALA A 96 4.29 -16.83 17.68
N TYR A 97 3.56 -17.76 17.06
CA TYR A 97 4.04 -19.14 16.83
C TYR A 97 5.15 -19.17 15.77
N VAL A 98 6.31 -19.75 16.11
CA VAL A 98 7.50 -19.81 15.23
C VAL A 98 7.99 -21.24 15.09
N ASP A 99 8.63 -21.75 16.15
CA ASP A 99 9.26 -23.07 16.15
C ASP A 99 8.39 -24.10 16.89
N VAL A 100 7.41 -23.65 17.63
CA VAL A 100 6.45 -24.47 18.33
C VAL A 100 5.06 -24.24 17.73
N PRO A 101 4.41 -25.29 17.23
CA PRO A 101 3.08 -25.13 16.66
C PRO A 101 2.04 -24.81 17.75
N PRO A 102 0.93 -24.14 17.42
CA PRO A 102 -0.19 -23.99 18.34
C PRO A 102 -0.77 -25.37 18.69
N SER A 103 -1.37 -25.48 19.88
CA SER A 103 -1.96 -26.73 20.37
C SER A 103 -3.28 -27.06 19.66
N ILE A 104 -3.21 -27.33 18.37
CA ILE A 104 -4.34 -27.78 17.55
C ILE A 104 -4.25 -29.29 17.34
N THR A 105 -5.17 -30.03 17.97
CA THR A 105 -5.14 -31.49 17.96
C THR A 105 -5.47 -32.10 16.59
N SER A 106 -6.32 -31.44 15.80
CA SER A 106 -6.75 -31.91 14.48
C SER A 106 -6.91 -30.72 13.52
N PRO A 107 -5.81 -30.24 12.92
CA PRO A 107 -5.89 -29.19 11.91
C PRO A 107 -6.69 -29.70 10.70
N ARG A 108 -7.39 -28.80 10.04
CA ARG A 108 -8.12 -29.13 8.79
C ARG A 108 -7.12 -29.57 7.70
N PRO A 109 -7.54 -30.45 6.76
CA PRO A 109 -6.70 -30.84 5.64
C PRO A 109 -6.11 -29.63 4.87
N LEU A 110 -4.87 -29.76 4.42
CA LEU A 110 -4.16 -28.66 3.72
C LEU A 110 -4.92 -28.15 2.48
N SER A 111 -5.66 -29.04 1.79
CA SER A 111 -6.50 -28.66 0.65
C SER A 111 -7.62 -27.67 1.03
N LEU A 112 -8.22 -27.82 2.21
CA LEU A 112 -9.23 -26.87 2.70
C LEU A 112 -8.61 -25.52 3.07
N LEU A 113 -7.37 -25.51 3.57
CA LEU A 113 -6.65 -24.26 3.83
C LEU A 113 -6.31 -23.53 2.52
N GLU A 114 -5.99 -24.26 1.45
CA GLU A 114 -5.78 -23.69 0.11
C GLU A 114 -7.07 -23.09 -0.48
N GLU A 115 -8.20 -23.73 -0.28
CA GLU A 115 -9.51 -23.19 -0.66
C GLU A 115 -9.81 -21.91 0.10
N GLU A 116 -9.57 -21.89 1.41
CA GLU A 116 -9.75 -20.69 2.24
C GLU A 116 -8.80 -19.56 1.85
N LEU A 117 -7.56 -19.86 1.45
CA LEU A 117 -6.63 -18.87 0.87
C LEU A 117 -7.21 -18.21 -0.38
N SER A 118 -7.96 -18.92 -1.19
CA SER A 118 -8.62 -18.35 -2.36
C SER A 118 -9.72 -17.36 -1.94
N VAL A 119 -10.47 -17.68 -0.87
CA VAL A 119 -11.44 -16.76 -0.26
C VAL A 119 -10.73 -15.52 0.31
N VAL A 120 -9.65 -15.73 1.06
CA VAL A 120 -8.80 -14.65 1.62
C VAL A 120 -8.30 -13.73 0.51
N HIS A 121 -7.84 -14.29 -0.61
CA HIS A 121 -7.39 -13.53 -1.77
C HIS A 121 -8.52 -12.66 -2.35
N GLY A 122 -9.71 -13.23 -2.55
CA GLY A 122 -10.89 -12.48 -3.00
C GLY A 122 -11.29 -11.34 -2.05
N LEU A 123 -11.21 -11.56 -0.73
CA LEU A 123 -11.48 -10.52 0.27
C LEU A 123 -10.44 -9.38 0.23
N LEU A 124 -9.17 -9.70 -0.02
CA LEU A 124 -8.12 -8.71 -0.25
C LEU A 124 -8.40 -7.85 -1.49
N GLN A 125 -8.77 -8.47 -2.60
CA GLN A 125 -9.11 -7.78 -3.85
C GLN A 125 -10.33 -6.86 -3.71
N GLN A 126 -11.29 -7.25 -2.85
CA GLN A 126 -12.50 -6.49 -2.54
C GLN A 126 -12.31 -5.47 -1.41
N ALA A 127 -11.14 -5.43 -0.78
CA ALA A 127 -10.84 -4.60 0.40
C ALA A 127 -11.83 -4.82 1.58
N ARG A 128 -12.23 -6.07 1.83
CA ARG A 128 -13.12 -6.48 2.93
C ARG A 128 -12.32 -6.79 4.20
N HIS A 129 -11.74 -5.78 4.80
CA HIS A 129 -10.74 -5.89 5.86
C HIS A 129 -11.24 -6.60 7.12
N THR A 130 -12.46 -6.32 7.59
CA THR A 130 -13.04 -6.98 8.77
C THR A 130 -13.23 -8.48 8.54
N ARG A 131 -13.80 -8.88 7.40
CA ARG A 131 -13.98 -10.29 7.05
C ARG A 131 -12.67 -11.03 6.87
N LEU A 132 -11.73 -10.39 6.17
CA LEU A 132 -10.37 -10.91 5.98
C LEU A 132 -9.69 -11.18 7.32
N GLY A 133 -9.74 -10.20 8.20
CA GLY A 133 -9.12 -10.31 9.52
C GLY A 133 -9.72 -11.42 10.38
N ALA A 134 -11.01 -11.70 10.26
CA ALA A 134 -11.68 -12.77 11.01
C ALA A 134 -11.20 -14.18 10.59
N LEU A 135 -10.76 -14.37 9.35
CA LEU A 135 -10.30 -15.69 8.85
C LEU A 135 -8.80 -15.92 9.10
N LEU A 136 -7.98 -14.88 9.02
CA LEU A 136 -6.53 -15.00 8.99
C LEU A 136 -5.88 -15.67 10.22
N PRO A 137 -6.27 -15.39 11.48
CA PRO A 137 -5.63 -15.99 12.64
C PRO A 137 -5.66 -17.53 12.60
N ALA A 138 -6.85 -18.12 12.51
CA ALA A 138 -7.01 -19.57 12.45
C ALA A 138 -6.30 -20.20 11.24
N LEU A 139 -6.38 -19.55 10.07
CA LEU A 139 -5.68 -20.03 8.87
C LEU A 139 -4.15 -20.04 9.06
N ILE A 140 -3.57 -19.01 9.68
CA ILE A 140 -2.13 -18.97 9.99
C ILE A 140 -1.76 -20.03 11.00
N GLU A 141 -2.54 -20.23 12.05
CA GLU A 141 -2.27 -21.23 13.09
C GLU A 141 -2.29 -22.64 12.52
N GLU A 142 -3.33 -23.02 11.78
CA GLU A 142 -3.44 -24.35 11.17
C GLU A 142 -2.36 -24.58 10.10
N ALA A 143 -2.06 -23.56 9.26
CA ALA A 143 -0.98 -23.64 8.31
C ALA A 143 0.40 -23.79 8.98
N THR A 144 0.60 -23.16 10.16
CA THR A 144 1.81 -23.30 10.96
C THR A 144 1.96 -24.74 11.48
N VAL A 145 0.86 -25.36 11.96
CA VAL A 145 0.88 -26.77 12.37
C VAL A 145 1.33 -27.67 11.20
N HIS A 146 0.72 -27.51 10.03
CA HIS A 146 1.10 -28.30 8.86
C HIS A 146 2.56 -28.09 8.45
N ALA A 147 3.01 -26.85 8.41
CA ALA A 147 4.38 -26.51 8.00
C ALA A 147 5.43 -27.12 8.94
N LEU A 148 5.20 -27.05 10.26
CA LEU A 148 6.14 -27.57 11.26
C LEU A 148 6.08 -29.11 11.43
N GLN A 149 4.90 -29.71 11.27
CA GLN A 149 4.75 -31.16 11.44
C GLN A 149 5.13 -31.96 10.19
N THR A 150 4.76 -31.49 9.00
CA THR A 150 5.03 -32.20 7.74
C THR A 150 6.33 -31.76 7.08
N GLY A 151 6.75 -30.52 7.27
CA GLY A 151 7.95 -29.92 6.67
C GLY A 151 7.91 -29.81 5.15
N GLY A 152 6.78 -30.14 4.51
CA GLY A 152 6.65 -30.17 3.05
C GLY A 152 6.54 -28.76 2.44
N GLU A 153 7.16 -28.54 1.27
CA GLU A 153 7.14 -27.27 0.54
C GLU A 153 5.73 -26.70 0.33
N ARG A 154 4.75 -27.58 0.08
CA ARG A 154 3.35 -27.19 -0.11
C ARG A 154 2.77 -26.55 1.14
N ALA A 155 3.04 -27.09 2.34
CA ALA A 155 2.58 -26.53 3.60
C ALA A 155 3.24 -25.16 3.87
N TRP A 156 4.53 -25.04 3.61
CA TRP A 156 5.24 -23.77 3.72
C TRP A 156 4.74 -22.71 2.74
N ARG A 157 4.35 -23.09 1.51
CA ARG A 157 3.70 -22.17 0.55
C ARG A 157 2.35 -21.66 1.06
N VAL A 158 1.54 -22.53 1.65
CA VAL A 158 0.25 -22.13 2.25
C VAL A 158 0.47 -21.15 3.38
N LEU A 159 1.38 -21.46 4.31
CA LEU A 159 1.72 -20.55 5.42
C LEU A 159 2.25 -19.20 4.92
N HIS A 160 3.18 -19.21 3.96
CA HIS A 160 3.69 -18.00 3.34
C HIS A 160 2.57 -17.11 2.80
N ARG A 161 1.63 -17.69 2.02
CA ARG A 161 0.52 -16.92 1.43
C ARG A 161 -0.42 -16.34 2.47
N ALA A 162 -0.71 -17.06 3.55
CA ALA A 162 -1.51 -16.57 4.68
C ALA A 162 -0.81 -15.39 5.39
N GLN A 163 0.50 -15.51 5.64
CA GLN A 163 1.30 -14.45 6.26
C GLN A 163 1.43 -13.22 5.36
N VAL A 164 1.54 -13.39 4.03
CA VAL A 164 1.49 -12.29 3.06
C VAL A 164 0.16 -11.56 3.10
N ALA A 165 -0.95 -12.27 3.29
CA ALA A 165 -2.26 -11.63 3.48
C ALA A 165 -2.30 -10.78 4.77
N ALA A 166 -1.67 -11.27 5.84
CA ALA A 166 -1.51 -10.51 7.08
C ALA A 166 -0.67 -9.23 6.87
N VAL A 167 0.46 -9.30 6.14
CA VAL A 167 1.26 -8.10 5.77
C VAL A 167 0.39 -7.05 5.08
N ARG A 168 -0.43 -7.47 4.12
CA ARG A 168 -1.28 -6.54 3.36
C ARG A 168 -2.36 -5.91 4.22
N LEU A 169 -3.00 -6.68 5.10
CA LEU A 169 -4.04 -6.20 5.99
C LEU A 169 -3.48 -5.22 7.02
N THR A 170 -2.48 -5.63 7.78
CA THR A 170 -1.93 -4.86 8.90
C THR A 170 -1.35 -3.54 8.44
N ARG A 171 -0.66 -3.51 7.28
CA ARG A 171 -0.15 -2.30 6.68
C ARG A 171 -1.26 -1.32 6.28
N LYS A 172 -2.37 -1.81 5.73
CA LYS A 172 -3.52 -0.96 5.34
C LYS A 172 -4.23 -0.36 6.55
N LEU A 173 -4.21 -1.07 7.66
CA LEU A 173 -4.78 -0.61 8.92
C LEU A 173 -3.84 0.30 9.72
N GLY A 174 -2.57 0.42 9.31
CA GLY A 174 -1.56 1.27 9.96
C GLY A 174 -0.81 0.62 11.12
N PHE A 175 -0.84 -0.72 11.23
CA PHE A 175 -0.04 -1.48 12.20
C PHE A 175 1.30 -1.89 11.57
N GLU A 176 2.25 -0.94 11.49
CA GLU A 176 3.53 -1.17 10.82
C GLU A 176 4.36 -2.25 11.52
N ASP A 177 4.40 -2.27 12.85
CA ASP A 177 5.08 -3.29 13.66
C ASP A 177 4.60 -4.71 13.33
N LEU A 178 3.29 -4.88 13.27
CA LEU A 178 2.67 -6.17 12.95
C LEU A 178 2.85 -6.54 11.47
N SER A 179 2.87 -5.55 10.60
CA SER A 179 3.19 -5.75 9.18
C SER A 179 4.63 -6.22 8.97
N ASP A 180 5.59 -5.62 9.69
CA ASP A 180 7.00 -6.01 9.64
C ASP A 180 7.19 -7.43 10.21
N LEU A 181 6.55 -7.75 11.35
CA LEU A 181 6.55 -9.11 11.91
C LEU A 181 6.00 -10.12 10.90
N SER A 182 4.83 -9.83 10.30
CA SER A 182 4.22 -10.71 9.30
C SER A 182 5.14 -10.92 8.08
N ALA A 183 5.86 -9.88 7.65
CA ALA A 183 6.79 -9.94 6.53
C ALA A 183 8.00 -10.82 6.84
N GLU A 184 8.56 -10.75 8.04
CA GLU A 184 9.66 -11.63 8.45
C GLU A 184 9.23 -13.09 8.59
N ARG A 185 8.00 -13.34 9.07
CA ARG A 185 7.41 -14.69 9.07
C ARG A 185 7.22 -15.22 7.63
N ALA A 186 6.67 -14.40 6.75
CA ALA A 186 6.50 -14.76 5.34
C ALA A 186 7.84 -15.04 4.66
N ARG A 187 8.90 -14.30 5.01
CA ARG A 187 10.25 -14.54 4.50
C ARG A 187 10.79 -15.91 4.92
N ALA A 188 10.65 -16.27 6.20
CA ALA A 188 11.08 -17.56 6.71
C ALA A 188 10.32 -18.72 6.02
N ALA A 189 9.01 -18.59 5.88
CA ALA A 189 8.18 -19.56 5.19
C ALA A 189 8.54 -19.68 3.68
N ALA A 190 8.86 -18.57 3.01
CA ALA A 190 9.32 -18.58 1.62
C ALA A 190 10.64 -19.37 1.45
N ALA A 191 11.58 -19.17 2.37
CA ALA A 191 12.84 -19.89 2.36
C ALA A 191 12.62 -21.42 2.56
N ALA A 192 11.74 -21.80 3.48
CA ALA A 192 11.40 -23.20 3.72
C ALA A 192 10.61 -23.85 2.57
N ALA A 193 9.84 -23.05 1.82
CA ALA A 193 9.10 -23.50 0.64
C ALA A 193 9.98 -23.77 -0.58
N GLN A 194 11.28 -23.43 -0.54
CA GLN A 194 12.27 -23.62 -1.61
C GLN A 194 11.84 -23.05 -2.97
N ASP A 195 11.00 -22.01 -2.97
CA ASP A 195 10.53 -21.34 -4.18
C ASP A 195 11.22 -19.97 -4.33
N PRO A 196 12.15 -19.81 -5.31
CA PRO A 196 12.93 -18.59 -5.46
C PRO A 196 12.05 -17.36 -5.75
N HIS A 197 10.94 -17.53 -6.49
CA HIS A 197 10.04 -16.40 -6.76
C HIS A 197 9.31 -15.89 -5.52
N LEU A 198 9.02 -16.73 -4.54
CA LEU A 198 8.50 -16.28 -3.24
C LEU A 198 9.51 -15.37 -2.53
N GLY A 199 10.80 -15.72 -2.56
CA GLY A 199 11.88 -14.88 -2.00
C GLY A 199 11.99 -13.52 -2.69
N ILE A 200 11.92 -13.50 -4.02
CA ILE A 200 11.89 -12.26 -4.82
C ILE A 200 10.69 -11.39 -4.43
N MET A 201 9.52 -12.00 -4.28
CA MET A 201 8.30 -11.28 -3.92
C MET A 201 8.29 -10.78 -2.46
N VAL A 202 9.01 -11.42 -1.56
CA VAL A 202 9.28 -10.87 -0.22
C VAL A 202 10.11 -9.59 -0.34
N THR A 203 11.17 -9.59 -1.15
CA THR A 203 11.97 -8.38 -1.42
C THR A 203 11.09 -7.27 -1.99
N TRP A 204 10.26 -7.57 -2.97
CA TRP A 204 9.29 -6.62 -3.54
C TRP A 204 8.36 -6.01 -2.47
N ARG A 205 7.88 -6.80 -1.50
CA ARG A 205 7.04 -6.29 -0.40
C ARG A 205 7.81 -5.43 0.59
N ARG A 206 9.06 -5.80 0.92
CA ARG A 206 9.93 -5.01 1.81
C ARG A 206 10.22 -3.60 1.28
N THR A 207 10.22 -3.40 -0.03
CA THR A 207 10.40 -2.05 -0.59
C THR A 207 9.27 -1.09 -0.21
N LEU A 208 8.09 -1.56 0.20
CA LEU A 208 7.03 -0.69 0.75
C LEU A 208 7.44 -0.06 2.09
N VAL A 209 8.13 -0.82 2.95
CA VAL A 209 8.70 -0.31 4.21
C VAL A 209 9.79 0.71 3.90
N MET A 210 10.68 0.37 2.97
CA MET A 210 11.74 1.29 2.53
C MET A 210 11.17 2.60 1.96
N MET A 211 10.07 2.51 1.19
CA MET A 211 9.34 3.69 0.69
C MET A 211 8.76 4.54 1.82
N GLY A 212 8.23 3.94 2.87
CA GLY A 212 7.76 4.65 4.06
C GLY A 212 8.88 5.42 4.79
N ARG A 213 10.12 4.95 4.65
CA ARG A 213 11.34 5.54 5.23
C ARG A 213 12.11 6.44 4.25
N ALA A 214 11.53 6.79 3.12
CA ALA A 214 12.13 7.59 2.04
C ALA A 214 13.43 7.00 1.45
N GLN A 215 13.62 5.69 1.55
CA GLN A 215 14.80 4.97 1.02
C GLN A 215 14.56 4.59 -0.46
N TRP A 216 14.36 5.61 -1.32
CA TRP A 216 13.96 5.40 -2.71
C TRP A 216 15.01 4.64 -3.51
N ARG A 217 16.26 5.11 -3.48
CA ARG A 217 17.36 4.51 -4.22
C ARG A 217 17.72 3.11 -3.74
N PRO A 218 17.90 2.83 -2.44
CA PRO A 218 18.13 1.47 -1.97
C PRO A 218 16.98 0.51 -2.32
N ALA A 219 15.72 0.99 -2.30
CA ALA A 219 14.58 0.19 -2.70
C ALA A 219 14.60 -0.14 -4.20
N LEU A 220 14.98 0.81 -5.05
CA LEU A 220 15.13 0.61 -6.49
C LEU A 220 16.23 -0.41 -6.79
N GLU A 221 17.42 -0.22 -6.22
CA GLU A 221 18.58 -1.13 -6.37
C GLU A 221 18.22 -2.57 -5.94
N ALA A 222 17.48 -2.72 -4.83
CA ALA A 222 17.01 -4.03 -4.36
C ALA A 222 16.05 -4.71 -5.37
N LEU A 223 15.16 -3.95 -5.99
CA LEU A 223 14.22 -4.47 -6.99
C LEU A 223 14.91 -4.82 -8.31
N GLU A 224 15.84 -3.99 -8.77
CA GLU A 224 16.64 -4.29 -9.96
C GLU A 224 17.49 -5.55 -9.76
N HIS A 225 18.07 -5.71 -8.56
CA HIS A 225 18.79 -6.94 -8.23
C HIS A 225 17.85 -8.16 -8.24
N ALA A 226 16.67 -8.04 -7.64
CA ALA A 226 15.66 -9.10 -7.60
C ALA A 226 15.14 -9.46 -9.00
N ALA A 227 14.95 -8.46 -9.88
CA ALA A 227 14.53 -8.68 -11.27
C ALA A 227 15.50 -9.56 -12.06
N ARG A 228 16.82 -9.39 -11.83
CA ARG A 228 17.85 -10.22 -12.48
C ARG A 228 17.87 -11.68 -12.04
N GLN A 229 17.20 -12.01 -10.94
CA GLN A 229 17.11 -13.36 -10.38
C GLN A 229 15.85 -14.11 -10.81
N VAL A 230 14.96 -13.48 -11.56
CA VAL A 230 13.71 -14.10 -12.00
C VAL A 230 14.01 -15.17 -13.04
N ASP A 231 13.53 -16.38 -12.76
CA ASP A 231 13.56 -17.49 -13.72
C ASP A 231 12.49 -17.24 -14.80
N LEU A 232 12.97 -16.94 -16.01
CA LEU A 232 12.11 -16.56 -17.14
C LEU A 232 11.30 -17.74 -17.71
N ASP A 233 11.70 -18.99 -17.44
CA ASP A 233 11.02 -20.16 -17.95
C ASP A 233 9.75 -20.52 -17.14
N ARG A 234 9.59 -19.91 -15.98
CA ARG A 234 8.41 -20.14 -15.14
C ARG A 234 7.19 -19.36 -15.64
N SER A 235 6.02 -19.97 -15.51
CA SER A 235 4.74 -19.38 -15.91
C SER A 235 4.31 -18.15 -15.07
N ASP A 236 4.94 -17.90 -13.93
CA ASP A 236 4.70 -16.73 -13.07
C ASP A 236 5.73 -15.60 -13.29
N SER A 237 6.72 -15.79 -14.17
CA SER A 237 7.81 -14.83 -14.40
C SER A 237 7.33 -13.45 -14.86
N SER A 238 6.34 -13.40 -15.74
CA SER A 238 5.78 -12.15 -16.24
C SER A 238 5.05 -11.35 -15.15
N GLU A 239 4.33 -12.04 -14.25
CA GLU A 239 3.71 -11.40 -13.08
C GLU A 239 4.76 -10.80 -12.14
N VAL A 240 5.82 -11.56 -11.84
CA VAL A 240 6.89 -11.14 -10.92
C VAL A 240 7.63 -9.93 -11.47
N LEU A 241 8.10 -9.98 -12.73
CA LEU A 241 8.80 -8.87 -13.37
C LEU A 241 7.90 -7.66 -13.55
N GLY A 242 6.68 -7.84 -14.02
CA GLY A 242 5.73 -6.74 -14.18
C GLY A 242 5.43 -6.02 -12.88
N ALA A 243 5.22 -6.75 -11.78
CA ALA A 243 5.03 -6.16 -10.46
C ALA A 243 6.27 -5.41 -9.97
N ILE A 244 7.48 -5.92 -10.24
CA ILE A 244 8.74 -5.25 -9.93
C ILE A 244 8.84 -3.94 -10.72
N TYR A 245 8.65 -3.96 -12.04
CA TYR A 245 8.77 -2.77 -12.88
C TYR A 245 7.74 -1.69 -12.54
N LEU A 246 6.49 -2.05 -12.24
CA LEU A 246 5.50 -1.08 -11.74
C LEU A 246 5.94 -0.41 -10.44
N ARG A 247 6.60 -1.13 -9.55
CA ARG A 247 7.14 -0.57 -8.31
C ARG A 247 8.36 0.31 -8.57
N CYS A 248 9.27 -0.10 -9.48
CA CYS A 248 10.41 0.70 -9.91
C CYS A 248 9.97 2.02 -10.53
N ALA A 249 8.91 2.02 -11.34
CA ALA A 249 8.34 3.23 -11.92
C ALA A 249 7.90 4.25 -10.85
N VAL A 250 7.21 3.79 -9.79
CA VAL A 250 6.80 4.65 -8.68
C VAL A 250 8.01 5.18 -7.90
N LEU A 251 9.02 4.33 -7.66
CA LEU A 251 10.26 4.72 -6.97
C LEU A 251 11.05 5.76 -7.77
N ALA A 252 11.22 5.54 -9.07
CA ALA A 252 11.88 6.47 -9.98
C ALA A 252 11.16 7.84 -10.00
N ALA A 253 9.82 7.84 -10.10
CA ALA A 253 9.04 9.07 -10.02
C ALA A 253 9.23 9.81 -8.68
N ARG A 254 9.29 9.09 -7.56
CA ARG A 254 9.53 9.69 -6.23
C ARG A 254 10.96 10.21 -6.04
N SER A 255 11.93 9.61 -6.71
CA SER A 255 13.31 10.11 -6.72
C SER A 255 13.57 11.19 -7.76
N GLY A 256 12.63 11.47 -8.64
CA GLY A 256 12.70 12.55 -9.61
C GLY A 256 13.08 12.15 -11.01
N ASP A 257 13.35 10.90 -11.22
CA ASP A 257 13.72 10.37 -12.51
C ASP A 257 12.49 9.96 -13.32
N ARG A 258 11.96 10.94 -14.07
CA ARG A 258 10.77 10.71 -14.92
C ARG A 258 11.07 9.80 -16.10
N ALA A 259 12.27 9.88 -16.67
CA ALA A 259 12.66 9.06 -17.81
C ALA A 259 12.71 7.59 -17.39
N ALA A 260 13.43 7.26 -16.32
CA ALA A 260 13.44 5.91 -15.78
C ALA A 260 12.04 5.41 -15.37
N ALA A 261 11.18 6.28 -14.86
CA ALA A 261 9.81 5.89 -14.52
C ALA A 261 8.99 5.47 -15.77
N ASP A 262 9.12 6.19 -16.88
CA ASP A 262 8.44 5.84 -18.14
C ASP A 262 9.05 4.57 -18.77
N ASP A 263 10.38 4.36 -18.67
CA ASP A 263 11.06 3.14 -19.13
C ASP A 263 10.57 1.90 -18.36
N TYR A 264 10.45 1.98 -17.03
CA TYR A 264 9.91 0.87 -16.24
C TYR A 264 8.43 0.59 -16.54
N LEU A 265 7.64 1.62 -16.85
CA LEU A 265 6.26 1.41 -17.29
C LEU A 265 6.18 0.69 -18.65
N ALA A 266 7.09 1.00 -19.58
CA ALA A 266 7.20 0.29 -20.84
C ALA A 266 7.59 -1.18 -20.64
N GLN A 267 8.60 -1.45 -19.79
CA GLN A 267 8.98 -2.82 -19.43
C GLN A 267 7.81 -3.60 -18.79
N ALA A 268 6.98 -2.95 -17.98
CA ALA A 268 5.80 -3.60 -17.42
C ALA A 268 4.77 -3.94 -18.51
N GLU A 269 4.58 -3.10 -19.54
CA GLU A 269 3.71 -3.40 -20.69
C GLU A 269 4.25 -4.60 -21.49
N GLU A 270 5.56 -4.67 -21.74
CA GLU A 270 6.18 -5.84 -22.38
C GLU A 270 5.93 -7.14 -21.60
N MET A 271 5.93 -7.08 -20.27
CA MET A 271 5.61 -8.26 -19.44
C MET A 271 4.12 -8.64 -19.53
N ASP A 272 3.22 -7.68 -19.68
CA ASP A 272 1.79 -7.94 -19.90
C ASP A 272 1.53 -8.64 -21.24
N GLU A 273 2.13 -8.13 -22.32
CA GLU A 273 2.08 -8.75 -23.64
C GLU A 273 2.70 -10.16 -23.65
N ARG A 274 3.82 -10.34 -22.92
CA ARG A 274 4.46 -11.65 -22.75
C ARG A 274 3.55 -12.63 -22.02
N ALA A 275 2.92 -12.18 -20.91
CA ALA A 275 1.99 -13.01 -20.15
C ALA A 275 0.80 -13.46 -21.01
N GLU A 276 0.29 -12.58 -21.88
CA GLU A 276 -0.80 -12.86 -22.79
C GLU A 276 -0.39 -13.89 -23.86
N ARG A 277 0.74 -13.67 -24.53
CA ARG A 277 1.27 -14.54 -25.55
C ARG A 277 1.60 -15.95 -25.05
N LEU A 278 2.15 -16.07 -23.84
CA LEU A 278 2.58 -17.33 -23.24
C LEU A 278 1.52 -17.95 -22.29
N GLN A 279 0.37 -17.31 -22.13
CA GLN A 279 -0.68 -17.71 -21.18
C GLN A 279 -0.17 -17.88 -19.74
N HIS A 280 0.74 -16.99 -19.34
CA HIS A 280 1.33 -17.00 -17.99
C HIS A 280 0.29 -16.65 -16.91
N SER A 281 0.52 -17.16 -15.70
CA SER A 281 -0.23 -16.71 -14.51
C SER A 281 -0.05 -15.21 -14.27
N ARG A 282 -1.14 -14.53 -13.85
CA ARG A 282 -1.12 -13.09 -13.59
C ARG A 282 -1.38 -12.71 -12.14
N ASP A 283 -1.69 -13.69 -11.28
CA ASP A 283 -2.08 -13.40 -9.90
C ASP A 283 -1.68 -14.51 -8.89
N TYR A 284 -0.69 -15.32 -9.23
CA TYR A 284 -0.17 -16.35 -8.32
C TYR A 284 0.41 -15.73 -7.04
N HIS A 285 1.09 -14.60 -7.17
CA HIS A 285 1.72 -13.85 -6.07
C HIS A 285 0.83 -12.76 -5.48
N ALA A 286 -0.43 -12.68 -5.87
CA ALA A 286 -1.38 -11.67 -5.43
C ALA A 286 -0.90 -10.22 -5.73
N THR A 287 -0.24 -10.01 -6.88
CA THR A 287 0.26 -8.71 -7.32
C THR A 287 -0.79 -7.88 -8.04
N THR A 288 -1.84 -8.55 -8.53
CA THR A 288 -2.87 -7.96 -9.40
C THR A 288 -2.28 -7.37 -10.69
N PHE A 289 -1.28 -8.04 -11.25
CA PHE A 289 -0.62 -7.61 -12.47
C PHE A 289 -1.53 -7.82 -13.69
N THR A 290 -2.13 -6.74 -14.18
CA THR A 290 -3.06 -6.70 -15.31
C THR A 290 -2.87 -5.40 -16.10
N SER A 291 -3.36 -5.36 -17.35
CA SER A 291 -3.38 -4.15 -18.16
C SER A 291 -4.07 -2.96 -17.46
N GLY A 292 -5.16 -3.22 -16.71
CA GLY A 292 -5.81 -2.21 -15.89
C GLY A 292 -4.90 -1.67 -14.78
N ASN A 293 -4.17 -2.54 -14.10
CA ASN A 293 -3.25 -2.11 -13.06
C ASN A 293 -2.06 -1.32 -13.62
N ILE A 294 -1.58 -1.63 -14.83
CA ILE A 294 -0.57 -0.84 -15.54
C ILE A 294 -1.11 0.56 -15.85
N ALA A 295 -2.33 0.66 -16.39
CA ALA A 295 -2.98 1.95 -16.67
C ALA A 295 -3.10 2.82 -15.39
N VAL A 296 -3.51 2.22 -14.27
CA VAL A 296 -3.55 2.89 -12.95
C VAL A 296 -2.17 3.39 -12.54
N HIS A 297 -1.12 2.57 -12.71
CA HIS A 297 0.24 2.98 -12.34
C HIS A 297 0.77 4.10 -13.24
N ARG A 298 0.42 4.12 -14.54
CA ARG A 298 0.75 5.26 -15.42
C ARG A 298 0.18 6.58 -14.90
N ALA A 299 -1.06 6.58 -14.41
CA ALA A 299 -1.66 7.76 -13.80
C ALA A 299 -1.01 8.09 -12.45
N ALA A 300 -0.79 7.09 -11.58
CA ALA A 300 -0.17 7.25 -10.26
C ALA A 300 1.26 7.79 -10.36
N VAL A 301 2.07 7.32 -11.30
CA VAL A 301 3.43 7.83 -11.57
C VAL A 301 3.40 9.31 -11.91
N ALA A 302 2.45 9.77 -12.72
CA ALA A 302 2.29 11.20 -13.01
C ALA A 302 1.91 12.00 -11.76
N VAL A 303 1.03 11.46 -10.90
CA VAL A 303 0.69 12.09 -9.60
C VAL A 303 1.91 12.19 -8.68
N GLU A 304 2.72 11.13 -8.59
CA GLU A 304 3.96 11.14 -7.79
C GLU A 304 5.00 12.13 -8.35
N ALA A 305 5.09 12.25 -9.68
CA ALA A 305 5.92 13.24 -10.36
C ALA A 305 5.34 14.68 -10.29
N ARG A 306 4.20 14.88 -9.63
CA ARG A 306 3.47 16.16 -9.51
C ARG A 306 3.04 16.74 -10.85
N ASP A 307 2.89 15.91 -11.87
CA ASP A 307 2.31 16.27 -13.16
C ASP A 307 0.83 15.91 -13.17
N TYR A 308 0.04 16.74 -12.46
CA TYR A 308 -1.38 16.44 -12.22
C TYR A 308 -2.20 16.52 -13.52
N ASP A 309 -1.83 17.38 -14.46
CA ASP A 309 -2.48 17.44 -15.76
C ASP A 309 -2.22 16.17 -16.58
N ALA A 310 -0.98 15.66 -16.59
CA ALA A 310 -0.68 14.37 -17.20
C ALA A 310 -1.42 13.22 -16.50
N ALA A 311 -1.56 13.25 -15.18
CA ALA A 311 -2.32 12.26 -14.44
C ALA A 311 -3.78 12.21 -14.90
N LEU A 312 -4.45 13.36 -15.06
CA LEU A 312 -5.81 13.45 -15.54
C LEU A 312 -5.96 13.03 -17.02
N ARG A 313 -4.97 13.34 -17.87
CA ARG A 313 -4.98 12.81 -19.26
C ARG A 313 -4.83 11.28 -19.29
N ARG A 314 -4.00 10.72 -18.42
CA ARG A 314 -3.80 9.26 -18.30
C ARG A 314 -5.00 8.54 -17.68
N ASP A 315 -5.78 9.24 -16.85
CA ASP A 315 -7.04 8.75 -16.24
C ASP A 315 -8.05 8.30 -17.31
N ALA A 316 -8.10 8.96 -18.47
CA ALA A 316 -9.00 8.60 -19.55
C ALA A 316 -8.81 7.15 -20.03
N ARG A 317 -7.58 6.61 -19.97
CA ARG A 317 -7.30 5.20 -20.30
C ARG A 317 -7.88 4.23 -19.27
N VAL A 318 -7.90 4.62 -17.99
CA VAL A 318 -8.44 3.77 -16.91
C VAL A 318 -9.96 3.65 -17.01
N THR A 319 -10.62 4.65 -17.62
CA THR A 319 -12.08 4.64 -17.85
C THR A 319 -12.49 3.85 -19.08
N ASP A 320 -11.55 3.42 -19.93
CA ASP A 320 -11.84 2.50 -21.02
C ASP A 320 -12.47 1.22 -20.47
N GLN A 321 -13.60 0.82 -21.02
CA GLN A 321 -14.40 -0.28 -20.49
C GLN A 321 -13.64 -1.61 -20.47
N ARG A 322 -12.75 -1.85 -21.45
CA ARG A 322 -11.94 -3.07 -21.52
C ARG A 322 -10.90 -3.10 -20.42
N ILE A 323 -10.21 -1.97 -20.20
CA ILE A 323 -9.20 -1.83 -19.14
C ILE A 323 -9.86 -1.87 -17.76
N ALA A 324 -10.95 -1.14 -17.57
CA ALA A 324 -11.70 -1.12 -16.32
C ALA A 324 -12.20 -2.51 -15.90
N ALA A 325 -12.55 -3.37 -16.85
CA ALA A 325 -12.98 -4.74 -16.58
C ALA A 325 -11.87 -5.63 -15.97
N THR A 326 -10.59 -5.25 -16.12
CA THR A 326 -9.46 -5.97 -15.51
C THR A 326 -9.08 -5.46 -14.12
N LEU A 327 -9.71 -4.36 -13.67
CA LEU A 327 -9.42 -3.75 -12.38
C LEU A 327 -10.18 -4.42 -11.24
N ILE A 328 -9.46 -4.88 -10.25
CA ILE A 328 -10.07 -5.28 -8.98
C ILE A 328 -10.53 -4.05 -8.17
N PRO A 329 -11.57 -4.19 -7.33
CA PRO A 329 -12.12 -3.09 -6.55
C PRO A 329 -11.08 -2.31 -5.74
N GLU A 330 -10.11 -2.99 -5.14
CA GLU A 330 -9.02 -2.36 -4.39
C GLU A 330 -8.23 -1.37 -5.26
N ARG A 331 -7.81 -1.78 -6.45
CA ARG A 331 -7.00 -0.94 -7.34
C ARG A 331 -7.81 0.21 -7.93
N HIS A 332 -9.06 -0.06 -8.26
CA HIS A 332 -9.96 0.96 -8.77
C HIS A 332 -10.21 2.07 -7.73
N ALA A 333 -10.44 1.70 -6.47
CA ALA A 333 -10.60 2.68 -5.40
C ALA A 333 -9.32 3.49 -5.14
N HIS A 334 -8.14 2.85 -5.14
CA HIS A 334 -6.85 3.55 -5.04
C HIS A 334 -6.68 4.58 -6.16
N HIS A 335 -6.98 4.21 -7.41
CA HIS A 335 -6.91 5.13 -8.52
C HIS A 335 -7.80 6.37 -8.32
N HIS A 336 -9.02 6.18 -7.84
CA HIS A 336 -9.90 7.32 -7.55
C HIS A 336 -9.35 8.21 -6.43
N ILE A 337 -8.67 7.64 -5.42
CA ILE A 337 -8.01 8.43 -4.36
C ILE A 337 -6.85 9.25 -4.93
N ASP A 338 -6.03 8.67 -5.82
CA ASP A 338 -4.93 9.38 -6.48
C ASP A 338 -5.45 10.52 -7.37
N MET A 339 -6.54 10.29 -8.12
CA MET A 339 -7.19 11.33 -8.92
C MET A 339 -7.81 12.41 -8.05
N ALA A 340 -8.40 12.06 -6.90
CA ALA A 340 -8.92 13.04 -5.94
C ALA A 340 -7.80 13.96 -5.42
N ARG A 341 -6.62 13.40 -5.13
CA ARG A 341 -5.43 14.17 -4.74
C ARG A 341 -5.00 15.13 -5.84
N ALA A 342 -4.88 14.64 -7.08
CA ALA A 342 -4.49 15.47 -8.22
C ALA A 342 -5.48 16.65 -8.44
N LEU A 343 -6.77 16.37 -8.36
CA LEU A 343 -7.82 17.39 -8.53
C LEU A 343 -7.83 18.41 -7.39
N ALA A 344 -7.58 17.97 -6.15
CA ALA A 344 -7.47 18.89 -5.01
C ALA A 344 -6.26 19.82 -5.15
N GLU A 345 -5.11 19.32 -5.61
CA GLU A 345 -3.91 20.13 -5.87
C GLU A 345 -4.10 21.12 -7.05
N LEU A 346 -4.97 20.79 -8.00
CA LEU A 346 -5.37 21.67 -9.10
C LEU A 346 -6.48 22.68 -8.72
N GLY A 347 -6.91 22.72 -7.45
CA GLY A 347 -7.96 23.60 -6.99
C GLY A 347 -9.36 23.25 -7.49
N LYS A 348 -9.63 21.97 -7.75
CA LYS A 348 -10.91 21.44 -8.24
C LYS A 348 -11.63 20.61 -7.14
N PRO A 349 -12.10 21.24 -6.05
CA PRO A 349 -12.58 20.55 -4.87
C PRO A 349 -13.86 19.73 -5.10
N ARG A 350 -14.74 20.13 -6.02
CA ARG A 350 -15.96 19.37 -6.35
C ARG A 350 -15.62 18.05 -7.03
N GLU A 351 -14.79 18.10 -8.06
CA GLU A 351 -14.33 16.92 -8.79
C GLU A 351 -13.53 15.98 -7.87
N ALA A 352 -12.70 16.53 -6.97
CA ALA A 352 -11.97 15.76 -5.97
C ALA A 352 -12.92 14.99 -5.04
N LEU A 353 -13.98 15.62 -4.54
CA LEU A 353 -15.00 14.98 -3.72
C LEU A 353 -15.72 13.85 -4.48
N GLU A 354 -16.10 14.08 -5.74
CA GLU A 354 -16.74 13.05 -6.58
C GLU A 354 -15.87 11.81 -6.74
N ARG A 355 -14.54 12.00 -6.85
CA ARG A 355 -13.59 10.89 -6.90
C ARG A 355 -13.52 10.13 -5.58
N LEU A 356 -13.50 10.82 -4.44
CA LEU A 356 -13.54 10.18 -3.13
C LEU A 356 -14.85 9.40 -2.91
N GLU A 357 -15.98 9.94 -3.35
CA GLU A 357 -17.28 9.26 -3.28
C GLU A 357 -17.29 7.98 -4.14
N LYS A 358 -16.66 8.01 -5.33
CA LYS A 358 -16.49 6.81 -6.16
C LYS A 358 -15.63 5.78 -5.44
N ALA A 359 -14.49 6.17 -4.88
CA ALA A 359 -13.63 5.28 -4.10
C ALA A 359 -14.40 4.64 -2.93
N GLN A 360 -15.18 5.44 -2.20
CA GLN A 360 -15.98 4.98 -1.06
C GLN A 360 -17.07 3.97 -1.47
N ARG A 361 -17.71 4.16 -2.63
CA ARG A 361 -18.70 3.18 -3.13
C ARG A 361 -18.05 1.86 -3.54
N ILE A 362 -16.87 1.91 -4.14
CA ILE A 362 -16.15 0.71 -4.62
C ILE A 362 -15.55 -0.08 -3.46
N ALA A 363 -14.80 0.60 -2.57
CA ALA A 363 -14.09 -0.02 -1.46
C ALA A 363 -14.21 0.83 -0.18
N PRO A 364 -15.33 0.72 0.56
CA PRO A 364 -15.63 1.57 1.72
C PRO A 364 -14.54 1.53 2.80
N GLN A 365 -14.11 0.33 3.19
CA GLN A 365 -13.10 0.16 4.24
C GLN A 365 -11.72 0.64 3.80
N LEU A 366 -11.32 0.40 2.54
CA LEU A 366 -10.09 0.96 2.02
C LEU A 366 -10.10 2.48 2.11
N THR A 367 -11.15 3.13 1.61
CA THR A 367 -11.25 4.60 1.58
C THR A 367 -11.23 5.18 3.00
N LEU A 368 -11.91 4.53 3.94
CA LEU A 368 -12.00 4.96 5.34
C LEU A 368 -10.62 4.99 6.03
N TYR A 369 -9.77 3.98 5.76
CA TYR A 369 -8.46 3.84 6.40
C TYR A 369 -7.30 4.37 5.57
N HIS A 370 -7.55 4.80 4.32
CA HIS A 370 -6.48 5.26 3.44
C HIS A 370 -5.98 6.66 3.82
N PRO A 371 -4.69 6.85 4.18
CA PRO A 371 -4.17 8.13 4.64
C PRO A 371 -4.43 9.28 3.66
N GLN A 372 -4.22 9.06 2.35
CA GLN A 372 -4.42 10.10 1.35
C GLN A 372 -5.91 10.47 1.17
N ALA A 373 -6.84 9.49 1.28
CA ALA A 373 -8.26 9.80 1.26
C ALA A 373 -8.65 10.70 2.44
N ARG A 374 -8.13 10.40 3.63
CA ARG A 374 -8.35 11.22 4.83
C ARG A 374 -7.73 12.62 4.67
N LEU A 375 -6.51 12.72 4.13
CA LEU A 375 -5.86 14.00 3.89
C LEU A 375 -6.61 14.87 2.89
N VAL A 376 -7.08 14.31 1.78
CA VAL A 376 -7.89 15.06 0.82
C VAL A 376 -9.21 15.46 1.45
N THR A 377 -9.88 14.58 2.20
CA THR A 377 -11.12 14.92 2.91
C THR A 377 -10.90 16.05 3.90
N GLN A 378 -9.83 16.01 4.72
CA GLN A 378 -9.47 17.07 5.65
C GLN A 378 -9.23 18.40 4.91
N HIS A 379 -8.45 18.37 3.83
CA HIS A 379 -8.18 19.56 3.03
C HIS A 379 -9.46 20.18 2.46
N LEU A 380 -10.40 19.35 1.97
CA LEU A 380 -11.68 19.83 1.48
C LEU A 380 -12.54 20.45 2.60
N VAL A 381 -12.48 19.90 3.82
CA VAL A 381 -13.16 20.46 4.99
C VAL A 381 -12.55 21.81 5.36
N ASP A 382 -11.22 21.91 5.40
CA ASP A 382 -10.50 23.12 5.84
C ASP A 382 -10.61 24.28 4.84
N THR A 383 -10.81 23.99 3.56
CA THR A 383 -10.81 25.02 2.49
C THR A 383 -12.20 25.46 2.05
N GLN A 384 -13.26 24.71 2.37
CA GLN A 384 -14.62 25.07 1.97
C GLN A 384 -15.36 25.81 3.09
N ARG A 385 -15.97 26.96 2.76
CA ARG A 385 -16.78 27.73 3.73
C ARG A 385 -18.06 27.00 4.15
N THR A 386 -18.64 26.23 3.23
CA THR A 386 -19.86 25.46 3.48
C THR A 386 -19.65 24.04 3.01
N LEU A 387 -19.78 23.08 3.92
CA LEU A 387 -19.60 21.65 3.61
C LEU A 387 -20.88 21.10 2.99
N SER A 388 -20.73 20.40 1.86
CA SER A 388 -21.83 19.61 1.29
C SER A 388 -22.23 18.48 2.25
N SER A 389 -23.46 17.97 2.13
CA SER A 389 -23.93 16.86 2.97
C SER A 389 -23.10 15.59 2.82
N SER A 390 -22.59 15.32 1.62
CA SER A 390 -21.72 14.17 1.34
C SER A 390 -20.33 14.33 1.97
N LEU A 391 -19.70 15.49 1.84
CA LEU A 391 -18.41 15.76 2.49
C LEU A 391 -18.54 15.68 4.01
N ARG A 392 -19.61 16.24 4.58
CA ARG A 392 -19.86 16.15 6.02
C ARG A 392 -19.99 14.72 6.51
N ARG A 393 -20.79 13.88 5.81
CA ARG A 393 -20.93 12.44 6.15
C ARG A 393 -19.61 11.69 6.07
N MET A 394 -18.81 11.94 5.01
CA MET A 394 -17.50 11.33 4.84
C MET A 394 -16.54 11.73 5.95
N ALA A 395 -16.44 13.02 6.23
CA ALA A 395 -15.57 13.57 7.28
C ALA A 395 -15.95 13.06 8.68
N SER A 396 -17.26 13.02 8.99
CA SER A 396 -17.77 12.48 10.26
C SER A 396 -17.44 10.99 10.40
N ARG A 397 -17.63 10.18 9.35
CA ARG A 397 -17.27 8.76 9.38
C ARG A 397 -15.77 8.52 9.55
N MET A 398 -14.94 9.39 9.02
CA MET A 398 -13.50 9.40 9.22
C MET A 398 -13.09 10.03 10.57
N ARG A 399 -14.05 10.52 11.38
CA ARG A 399 -13.81 11.28 12.62
C ARG A 399 -12.83 12.46 12.38
N ILE A 400 -13.04 13.18 11.30
CA ILE A 400 -12.34 14.41 10.95
C ILE A 400 -13.07 15.62 11.53
N ILE A 401 -14.40 15.52 11.62
CA ILE A 401 -15.31 16.48 12.27
C ILE A 401 -16.27 15.76 13.18
#